data_fddd1a46282970807b55571271de989f
#
_entry.id   fddd1a46282970807b55571271de989f
#
_cell.length_a   1.000
_cell.length_b   1.000
_cell.length_c   1.000
_cell.angle_alpha   90.00
_cell.angle_beta   90.00
_cell.angle_gamma   90.00
#
_symmetry.space_group_name_H-M   'P 1'
#
loop_
_entity.id
_entity.type
_entity.pdbx_description
1 polymer ?
#
loop_
_entity_poly.entity_id
_entity_poly.type
_entity_poly.pdbx_seq_one_letter_code
_entity_poly.pdbx_strand_id
1 'polypeptide(L)'
;MVIRSDLLNIWEQVRAHLPPDFDLERTARERCAFLRKRGVKDVASLLRLALAYGGCGMSLRETCAWAGALKLASLSGPSLMERLCKAAPWLGDIVAGLISQQATLPTKRWAGYRLRAIDATAICQPGADRTTWRLHVGFDLASGQVDQIALTDGRGAENLQRLTYRPGEIVLGDRIYARAHNLQLVKRDGADFIVRTGWNSLRLKHPNGSDFDLFATLRAQAGQEGEVRVRVDDGPGESTALELRLIIWRKTPEQAETEQKRLLKNAKKRGTKVDPRSLEAAKYVMLLTALPADAFPACDVLAIYRFRWQIELAFKRMKSLAGLDELAAKEPALAQAWLYARLIAFLIAEQIAGQVPESSPSAPGKARIKQKPRAKPFALAHDKNGPHCNPRHHSRIAVARHSRRPEAIPSVSM
;
A
#
# COMPACT_ATOMS: atom_id res chain seq x y z
N MET A 1 -8.66 17.30 -24.85
CA MET A 1 -9.40 16.53 -25.91
C MET A 1 -8.52 15.52 -26.65
N VAL A 2 -7.21 15.63 -26.59
CA VAL A 2 -6.23 14.72 -27.27
C VAL A 2 -6.17 13.32 -26.64
N ILE A 3 -6.33 13.18 -25.34
CA ILE A 3 -6.24 11.88 -24.61
C ILE A 3 -7.38 10.90 -25.01
N ARG A 4 -8.50 11.37 -25.54
CA ARG A 4 -9.65 10.52 -25.89
C ARG A 4 -9.51 9.74 -27.20
N SER A 5 -8.75 10.24 -28.16
CA SER A 5 -8.47 9.55 -29.44
C SER A 5 -7.43 8.45 -29.27
N ASP A 6 -6.47 8.63 -28.37
CA ASP A 6 -5.35 7.72 -28.18
C ASP A 6 -5.76 6.39 -27.51
N LEU A 7 -6.81 6.41 -26.68
CA LEU A 7 -7.34 5.19 -26.04
C LEU A 7 -7.95 4.17 -27.00
N LEU A 8 -8.35 4.60 -28.19
CA LEU A 8 -8.84 3.70 -29.23
C LEU A 8 -7.71 2.95 -29.91
N ASN A 9 -6.61 3.64 -30.12
CA ASN A 9 -5.40 3.07 -30.71
C ASN A 9 -4.59 2.25 -29.68
N ILE A 10 -4.82 2.48 -28.38
CA ILE A 10 -4.13 1.81 -27.27
C ILE A 10 -4.78 0.46 -26.94
N TRP A 11 -6.01 0.14 -27.41
CA TRP A 11 -6.67 -1.11 -27.02
C TRP A 11 -5.85 -2.36 -27.31
N GLU A 12 -5.21 -2.44 -28.45
CA GLU A 12 -4.36 -3.59 -28.78
C GLU A 12 -3.12 -3.66 -27.86
N GLN A 13 -2.57 -2.51 -27.48
CA GLN A 13 -1.50 -2.45 -26.47
C GLN A 13 -2.00 -2.92 -25.09
N VAL A 14 -3.16 -2.45 -24.63
CA VAL A 14 -3.78 -2.93 -23.39
C VAL A 14 -3.96 -4.44 -23.43
N ARG A 15 -4.49 -4.97 -24.54
CA ARG A 15 -4.72 -6.40 -24.73
C ARG A 15 -3.42 -7.20 -24.69
N ALA A 16 -2.36 -6.70 -25.31
CA ALA A 16 -1.04 -7.35 -25.35
C ALA A 16 -0.37 -7.44 -23.94
N HIS A 17 -0.76 -6.57 -23.01
CA HIS A 17 -0.23 -6.57 -21.64
C HIS A 17 -1.14 -7.26 -20.63
N LEU A 18 -2.32 -7.75 -21.04
CA LEU A 18 -3.10 -8.63 -20.18
C LEU A 18 -2.36 -9.97 -19.97
N PRO A 19 -2.58 -10.66 -18.84
CA PRO A 19 -1.90 -11.92 -18.60
C PRO A 19 -2.19 -12.92 -19.73
N PRO A 20 -1.16 -13.55 -20.33
CA PRO A 20 -1.32 -14.37 -21.55
C PRO A 20 -2.24 -15.58 -21.33
N ASP A 21 -2.22 -16.14 -20.12
CA ASP A 21 -3.03 -17.31 -19.76
C ASP A 21 -4.41 -16.93 -19.17
N PHE A 22 -4.74 -15.63 -19.16
CA PHE A 22 -5.99 -15.14 -18.59
C PHE A 22 -7.11 -15.14 -19.63
N ASP A 23 -7.92 -16.20 -19.61
CA ASP A 23 -9.10 -16.30 -20.45
C ASP A 23 -10.21 -15.35 -19.99
N LEU A 24 -10.33 -14.20 -20.66
CA LEU A 24 -11.32 -13.17 -20.35
C LEU A 24 -12.76 -13.67 -20.40
N GLU A 25 -13.10 -14.52 -21.39
CA GLU A 25 -14.47 -15.01 -21.58
C GLU A 25 -14.86 -16.01 -20.50
N ARG A 26 -13.98 -16.95 -20.21
CA ARG A 26 -14.21 -17.97 -19.18
C ARG A 26 -14.31 -17.33 -17.80
N THR A 27 -13.35 -16.50 -17.42
CA THR A 27 -13.31 -15.87 -16.10
C THR A 27 -14.45 -14.88 -15.88
N ALA A 28 -14.88 -14.14 -16.91
CA ALA A 28 -16.05 -13.27 -16.83
C ALA A 28 -17.35 -14.05 -16.60
N ARG A 29 -17.48 -15.25 -17.18
CA ARG A 29 -18.63 -16.15 -16.93
C ARG A 29 -18.61 -16.73 -15.52
N GLU A 30 -17.45 -17.23 -15.06
CA GLU A 30 -17.27 -17.78 -13.72
C GLU A 30 -17.63 -16.76 -12.63
N ARG A 31 -17.28 -15.49 -12.84
CA ARG A 31 -17.64 -14.38 -11.94
C ARG A 31 -19.02 -13.77 -12.22
N CYS A 32 -19.82 -14.32 -13.11
CA CYS A 32 -21.11 -13.76 -13.50
C CYS A 32 -21.06 -12.30 -14.02
N ALA A 33 -19.90 -11.82 -14.42
CA ALA A 33 -19.69 -10.47 -14.94
C ALA A 33 -20.32 -10.30 -16.34
N PHE A 34 -20.28 -11.37 -17.15
CA PHE A 34 -20.81 -11.36 -18.50
C PHE A 34 -21.53 -12.67 -18.85
N LEU A 35 -22.84 -12.72 -18.61
CA LEU A 35 -23.67 -13.89 -18.89
C LEU A 35 -24.41 -13.78 -20.23
N ARG A 36 -24.76 -12.57 -20.66
CA ARG A 36 -25.59 -12.33 -21.84
C ARG A 36 -25.15 -11.06 -22.59
N LYS A 37 -25.16 -11.10 -23.93
CA LYS A 37 -24.80 -9.98 -24.82
C LYS A 37 -25.82 -8.82 -24.87
N ARG A 38 -26.63 -8.63 -23.83
CA ARG A 38 -27.62 -7.54 -23.78
C ARG A 38 -26.93 -6.19 -23.65
N GLY A 39 -26.97 -5.38 -24.72
CA GLY A 39 -26.47 -4.02 -24.74
C GLY A 39 -24.93 -3.89 -24.70
N VAL A 40 -24.17 -4.94 -24.54
CA VAL A 40 -22.70 -4.97 -24.65
C VAL A 40 -22.30 -6.07 -25.63
N LYS A 41 -21.41 -5.76 -26.55
CA LYS A 41 -21.06 -6.64 -27.67
C LYS A 41 -20.40 -7.96 -27.23
N ASP A 42 -19.37 -7.86 -26.38
CA ASP A 42 -18.55 -8.96 -25.90
C ASP A 42 -17.84 -8.59 -24.60
N VAL A 43 -17.10 -9.54 -24.01
CA VAL A 43 -16.36 -9.35 -22.76
C VAL A 43 -15.25 -8.30 -22.90
N ALA A 44 -14.57 -8.26 -24.04
CA ALA A 44 -13.56 -7.24 -24.33
C ALA A 44 -14.16 -5.83 -24.30
N SER A 45 -15.38 -5.67 -24.86
CA SER A 45 -16.12 -4.41 -24.77
C SER A 45 -16.47 -4.04 -23.32
N LEU A 46 -16.85 -5.02 -22.46
CA LEU A 46 -17.10 -4.77 -21.05
C LEU A 46 -15.83 -4.25 -20.33
N LEU A 47 -14.67 -4.86 -20.59
CA LEU A 47 -13.40 -4.37 -20.04
C LEU A 47 -13.09 -2.95 -20.50
N ARG A 48 -13.29 -2.66 -21.78
CA ARG A 48 -13.10 -1.31 -22.34
C ARG A 48 -14.03 -0.28 -21.66
N LEU A 49 -15.28 -0.65 -21.37
CA LEU A 49 -16.21 0.20 -20.63
C LEU A 49 -15.70 0.47 -19.20
N ALA A 50 -15.21 -0.56 -18.51
CA ALA A 50 -14.64 -0.39 -17.18
C ALA A 50 -13.42 0.52 -17.19
N LEU A 51 -12.50 0.36 -18.14
CA LEU A 51 -11.32 1.21 -18.31
C LEU A 51 -11.70 2.64 -18.69
N ALA A 52 -12.70 2.86 -19.55
CA ALA A 52 -13.18 4.20 -19.89
C ALA A 52 -13.77 4.91 -18.67
N TYR A 53 -14.60 4.22 -17.88
CA TYR A 53 -15.20 4.75 -16.66
C TYR A 53 -14.16 4.97 -15.55
N GLY A 54 -13.47 3.92 -15.12
CA GLY A 54 -12.53 3.99 -14.01
C GLY A 54 -11.15 4.53 -14.43
N GLY A 55 -10.52 3.94 -15.44
CA GLY A 55 -9.15 4.28 -15.87
C GLY A 55 -9.03 5.69 -16.44
N CYS A 56 -10.00 6.11 -17.29
CA CYS A 56 -9.99 7.42 -17.94
C CYS A 56 -10.83 8.48 -17.24
N GLY A 57 -11.53 8.12 -16.14
CA GLY A 57 -12.33 9.04 -15.37
C GLY A 57 -13.56 9.59 -16.10
N MET A 58 -14.08 8.90 -17.11
CA MET A 58 -15.33 9.27 -17.76
C MET A 58 -16.52 9.07 -16.81
N SER A 59 -17.52 9.95 -16.85
CA SER A 59 -18.80 9.69 -16.20
C SER A 59 -19.52 8.50 -16.86
N LEU A 60 -20.49 7.91 -16.18
CA LEU A 60 -21.30 6.82 -16.78
C LEU A 60 -21.99 7.27 -18.07
N ARG A 61 -22.45 8.52 -18.14
CA ARG A 61 -23.09 9.09 -19.34
C ARG A 61 -22.10 9.23 -20.50
N GLU A 62 -20.92 9.75 -20.24
CA GLU A 62 -19.87 9.89 -21.24
C GLU A 62 -19.38 8.53 -21.74
N THR A 63 -19.23 7.55 -20.81
CA THR A 63 -18.85 6.18 -21.18
C THR A 63 -19.89 5.54 -22.09
N CYS A 64 -21.20 5.70 -21.84
CA CYS A 64 -22.27 5.22 -22.70
C CYS A 64 -22.23 5.86 -24.08
N ALA A 65 -22.07 7.19 -24.16
CA ALA A 65 -22.00 7.91 -25.43
C ALA A 65 -20.78 7.49 -26.26
N TRP A 66 -19.61 7.38 -25.61
CA TRP A 66 -18.38 6.90 -26.22
C TRP A 66 -18.52 5.46 -26.75
N ALA A 67 -19.10 4.57 -25.94
CA ALA A 67 -19.31 3.18 -26.32
C ALA A 67 -20.28 3.01 -27.49
N GLY A 68 -21.33 3.84 -27.53
CA GLY A 68 -22.28 3.89 -28.66
C GLY A 68 -21.61 4.31 -29.93
N ALA A 69 -20.81 5.39 -29.92
CA ALA A 69 -20.06 5.90 -31.07
C ALA A 69 -19.09 4.83 -31.64
N LEU A 70 -18.55 3.96 -30.81
CA LEU A 70 -17.63 2.89 -31.20
C LEU A 70 -18.32 1.53 -31.44
N LYS A 71 -19.64 1.50 -31.37
CA LYS A 71 -20.43 0.27 -31.51
C LYS A 71 -19.99 -0.88 -30.55
N LEU A 72 -19.50 -0.50 -29.36
CA LEU A 72 -19.10 -1.45 -28.30
C LEU A 72 -20.29 -1.84 -27.42
N ALA A 73 -21.15 -0.88 -27.16
CA ALA A 73 -22.34 -1.07 -26.34
C ALA A 73 -23.42 -0.03 -26.66
N SER A 74 -24.67 -0.43 -26.41
CA SER A 74 -25.84 0.45 -26.42
C SER A 74 -26.55 0.32 -25.07
N LEU A 75 -26.23 1.22 -24.12
CA LEU A 75 -26.66 1.16 -22.73
C LEU A 75 -27.05 2.53 -22.20
N SER A 76 -27.99 2.54 -21.26
CA SER A 76 -28.22 3.69 -20.39
C SER A 76 -27.20 3.74 -19.25
N GLY A 77 -27.02 4.89 -18.60
CA GLY A 77 -26.14 5.05 -17.44
C GLY A 77 -26.44 4.07 -16.31
N PRO A 78 -27.70 3.91 -15.86
CA PRO A 78 -28.06 2.91 -14.86
C PRO A 78 -27.72 1.47 -15.27
N SER A 79 -27.97 1.10 -16.53
CA SER A 79 -27.62 -0.25 -17.04
C SER A 79 -26.13 -0.48 -17.09
N LEU A 80 -25.34 0.54 -17.42
CA LEU A 80 -23.88 0.47 -17.34
C LEU A 80 -23.42 0.32 -15.90
N MET A 81 -23.97 1.11 -14.97
CA MET A 81 -23.66 1.02 -13.54
C MET A 81 -23.87 -0.41 -13.02
N GLU A 82 -25.04 -1.00 -13.27
CA GLU A 82 -25.34 -2.38 -12.85
C GLU A 82 -24.33 -3.40 -13.40
N ARG A 83 -23.93 -3.24 -14.66
CA ARG A 83 -22.93 -4.13 -15.27
C ARG A 83 -21.55 -3.96 -14.66
N LEU A 84 -21.11 -2.73 -14.39
CA LEU A 84 -19.83 -2.46 -13.74
C LEU A 84 -19.82 -3.00 -12.31
N CYS A 85 -20.91 -2.84 -11.56
CA CYS A 85 -21.03 -3.45 -10.22
C CYS A 85 -20.86 -4.99 -10.26
N LYS A 86 -21.52 -5.65 -11.21
CA LYS A 86 -21.38 -7.13 -11.40
C LYS A 86 -19.99 -7.52 -11.89
N ALA A 87 -19.30 -6.65 -12.60
CA ALA A 87 -17.96 -6.93 -13.11
C ALA A 87 -16.83 -6.70 -12.08
N ALA A 88 -17.11 -6.06 -10.93
CA ALA A 88 -16.07 -5.72 -9.95
C ALA A 88 -15.22 -6.93 -9.50
N PRO A 89 -15.77 -8.12 -9.14
CA PRO A 89 -14.95 -9.27 -8.78
C PRO A 89 -14.05 -9.75 -9.93
N TRP A 90 -14.58 -9.77 -11.16
CA TRP A 90 -13.81 -10.15 -12.35
C TRP A 90 -12.66 -9.16 -12.66
N LEU A 91 -12.89 -7.86 -12.49
CA LEU A 91 -11.82 -6.86 -12.61
C LEU A 91 -10.74 -7.07 -11.54
N GLY A 92 -11.12 -7.51 -10.35
CA GLY A 92 -10.18 -7.93 -9.30
C GLY A 92 -9.30 -9.11 -9.73
N ASP A 93 -9.87 -10.12 -10.39
CA ASP A 93 -9.11 -11.26 -10.92
C ASP A 93 -8.11 -10.82 -12.01
N ILE A 94 -8.46 -9.84 -12.85
CA ILE A 94 -7.52 -9.26 -13.83
C ILE A 94 -6.36 -8.57 -13.12
N VAL A 95 -6.63 -7.80 -12.06
CA VAL A 95 -5.57 -7.18 -11.24
C VAL A 95 -4.66 -8.26 -10.65
N ALA A 96 -5.22 -9.34 -10.08
CA ALA A 96 -4.45 -10.44 -9.53
C ALA A 96 -3.58 -11.12 -10.61
N GLY A 97 -4.12 -11.35 -11.80
CA GLY A 97 -3.37 -11.90 -12.94
C GLY A 97 -2.19 -11.01 -13.37
N LEU A 98 -2.41 -9.71 -13.49
CA LEU A 98 -1.34 -8.73 -13.82
C LEU A 98 -0.24 -8.72 -12.76
N ILE A 99 -0.59 -8.79 -11.48
CA ILE A 99 0.37 -8.84 -10.38
C ILE A 99 1.14 -10.17 -10.41
N SER A 100 0.47 -11.29 -10.64
CA SER A 100 1.12 -12.60 -10.74
C SER A 100 2.15 -12.62 -11.88
N GLN A 101 1.85 -12.01 -13.00
CA GLN A 101 2.77 -11.86 -14.12
C GLN A 101 4.02 -11.04 -13.72
N GLN A 102 3.86 -9.96 -12.96
CA GLN A 102 4.99 -9.16 -12.46
C GLN A 102 5.82 -9.93 -11.45
N ALA A 103 5.21 -10.74 -10.61
CA ALA A 103 5.90 -11.53 -9.59
C ALA A 103 6.83 -12.62 -10.15
N THR A 104 6.68 -13.00 -11.43
CA THR A 104 7.57 -13.98 -12.12
C THR A 104 8.83 -13.36 -12.69
N LEU A 105 8.95 -12.03 -12.75
CA LEU A 105 10.13 -11.36 -13.27
C LEU A 105 11.35 -11.62 -12.38
N PRO A 106 12.54 -11.85 -12.99
CA PRO A 106 13.77 -12.05 -12.22
C PRO A 106 14.07 -10.78 -11.41
N THR A 107 14.21 -10.95 -10.09
CA THR A 107 14.49 -9.86 -9.17
C THR A 107 15.92 -9.94 -8.65
N LYS A 108 16.60 -8.80 -8.56
CA LYS A 108 17.87 -8.71 -7.85
C LYS A 108 17.63 -9.04 -6.37
N ARG A 109 18.54 -9.82 -5.80
CA ARG A 109 18.46 -10.24 -4.40
C ARG A 109 19.55 -9.55 -3.59
N TRP A 110 19.22 -9.12 -2.39
CA TRP A 110 20.21 -8.65 -1.41
C TRP A 110 20.66 -9.85 -0.57
N ALA A 111 21.93 -10.19 -0.64
CA ALA A 111 22.49 -11.37 0.05
C ALA A 111 21.61 -12.64 -0.14
N GLY A 112 21.05 -12.86 -1.33
CA GLY A 112 20.17 -13.99 -1.62
C GLY A 112 18.68 -13.75 -1.30
N TYR A 113 18.32 -12.66 -0.61
CA TYR A 113 16.96 -12.35 -0.23
C TYR A 113 16.28 -11.36 -1.19
N ARG A 114 14.97 -11.52 -1.35
CA ARG A 114 14.10 -10.56 -1.99
C ARG A 114 13.59 -9.55 -0.96
N LEU A 115 13.79 -8.26 -1.24
CA LEU A 115 13.32 -7.19 -0.35
C LEU A 115 11.94 -6.70 -0.79
N ARG A 116 10.97 -6.75 0.10
CA ARG A 116 9.61 -6.25 -0.13
C ARG A 116 9.23 -5.21 0.90
N ALA A 117 8.92 -3.98 0.46
CA ALA A 117 8.28 -3.00 1.32
C ALA A 117 6.76 -3.23 1.32
N ILE A 118 6.15 -3.07 2.48
CA ILE A 118 4.69 -3.17 2.65
C ILE A 118 4.16 -1.90 3.29
N ASP A 119 3.00 -1.46 2.80
CA ASP A 119 2.29 -0.34 3.38
C ASP A 119 0.83 -0.33 2.90
N ALA A 120 0.01 0.57 3.44
CA ALA A 120 -1.37 0.73 3.01
C ALA A 120 -1.73 2.21 2.84
N THR A 121 -2.61 2.49 1.90
CA THR A 121 -3.13 3.84 1.69
C THR A 121 -4.64 3.88 1.82
N ALA A 122 -5.14 4.94 2.46
CA ALA A 122 -6.55 5.21 2.58
C ALA A 122 -7.08 5.90 1.32
N ILE A 123 -8.29 5.50 0.91
CA ILE A 123 -9.06 6.10 -0.17
C ILE A 123 -10.41 6.49 0.41
N CYS A 124 -10.82 7.75 0.21
CA CYS A 124 -12.07 8.29 0.71
C CYS A 124 -13.06 8.49 -0.44
N GLN A 125 -14.33 8.17 -0.20
CA GLN A 125 -15.40 8.54 -1.11
C GLN A 125 -15.67 10.05 -1.02
N PRO A 126 -16.23 10.68 -2.07
CA PRO A 126 -16.60 12.09 -2.04
C PRO A 126 -17.55 12.40 -0.88
N GLY A 127 -17.18 13.36 -0.05
CA GLY A 127 -17.95 13.78 1.11
C GLY A 127 -17.88 12.84 2.32
N ALA A 128 -17.01 11.86 2.32
CA ALA A 128 -16.77 10.99 3.49
C ALA A 128 -15.73 11.61 4.43
N ASP A 129 -16.04 11.68 5.72
CA ASP A 129 -15.10 12.14 6.77
C ASP A 129 -14.07 11.08 7.16
N ARG A 130 -14.24 9.85 6.70
CA ARG A 130 -13.42 8.68 7.09
C ARG A 130 -12.98 7.89 5.88
N THR A 131 -11.93 7.10 6.08
CA THR A 131 -11.47 6.10 5.11
C THR A 131 -12.61 5.17 4.71
N THR A 132 -12.94 5.12 3.43
CA THR A 132 -13.96 4.22 2.90
C THR A 132 -13.35 2.92 2.39
N TRP A 133 -12.19 3.02 1.74
CA TRP A 133 -11.42 1.90 1.21
C TRP A 133 -9.98 1.99 1.66
N ARG A 134 -9.33 0.86 1.79
CA ARG A 134 -7.89 0.77 2.05
C ARG A 134 -7.23 -0.16 1.05
N LEU A 135 -6.19 0.33 0.40
CA LEU A 135 -5.36 -0.42 -0.51
C LEU A 135 -4.08 -0.83 0.20
N HIS A 136 -3.90 -2.12 0.42
CA HIS A 136 -2.68 -2.72 0.95
C HIS A 136 -1.80 -3.12 -0.22
N VAL A 137 -0.52 -2.83 -0.15
CA VAL A 137 0.42 -3.01 -1.26
C VAL A 137 1.70 -3.66 -0.76
N GLY A 138 2.14 -4.69 -1.49
CA GLY A 138 3.49 -5.18 -1.50
C GLY A 138 4.25 -4.55 -2.67
N PHE A 139 5.47 -4.08 -2.42
CA PHE A 139 6.32 -3.42 -3.39
C PHE A 139 7.70 -4.06 -3.39
N ASP A 140 8.05 -4.70 -4.50
CA ASP A 140 9.38 -5.27 -4.70
C ASP A 140 10.41 -4.16 -4.91
N LEU A 141 11.38 -4.08 -4.01
CA LEU A 141 12.38 -3.01 -4.03
C LEU A 141 13.42 -3.16 -5.13
N ALA A 142 13.61 -4.36 -5.65
CA ALA A 142 14.60 -4.61 -6.68
C ALA A 142 14.06 -4.28 -8.08
N SER A 143 12.83 -4.65 -8.37
CA SER A 143 12.16 -4.32 -9.64
C SER A 143 11.55 -2.92 -9.63
N GLY A 144 11.32 -2.34 -8.45
CA GLY A 144 10.60 -1.08 -8.30
C GLY A 144 9.10 -1.18 -8.66
N GLN A 145 8.53 -2.38 -8.61
CA GLN A 145 7.16 -2.66 -9.02
C GLN A 145 6.28 -3.12 -7.86
N VAL A 146 4.98 -2.91 -8.02
CA VAL A 146 3.96 -3.47 -7.14
C VAL A 146 3.82 -4.96 -7.44
N ASP A 147 4.00 -5.80 -6.43
CA ASP A 147 3.96 -7.25 -6.57
C ASP A 147 2.82 -7.93 -5.79
N GLN A 148 2.13 -7.18 -4.93
CA GLN A 148 0.91 -7.64 -4.27
C GLN A 148 -0.04 -6.46 -4.03
N ILE A 149 -1.34 -6.73 -4.14
CA ILE A 149 -2.41 -5.78 -3.81
C ILE A 149 -3.53 -6.51 -3.09
N ALA A 150 -4.04 -5.90 -2.01
CA ALA A 150 -5.30 -6.27 -1.40
C ALA A 150 -6.15 -5.02 -1.14
N LEU A 151 -7.41 -5.05 -1.57
CA LEU A 151 -8.37 -3.97 -1.35
C LEU A 151 -9.35 -4.39 -0.25
N THR A 152 -9.47 -3.56 0.78
CA THR A 152 -10.43 -3.76 1.87
C THR A 152 -11.30 -2.53 2.05
N ASP A 153 -12.42 -2.68 2.74
CA ASP A 153 -13.20 -1.54 3.21
C ASP A 153 -12.42 -0.74 4.28
N GLY A 154 -12.96 0.39 4.70
CA GLY A 154 -12.33 1.26 5.70
C GLY A 154 -12.19 0.63 7.10
N ARG A 155 -12.86 -0.50 7.38
CA ARG A 155 -12.73 -1.28 8.63
C ARG A 155 -11.55 -2.24 8.57
N GLY A 156 -11.07 -2.58 7.37
CA GLY A 156 -9.89 -3.42 7.18
C GLY A 156 -8.66 -2.76 7.79
N ALA A 157 -8.19 -3.27 8.93
CA ALA A 157 -6.98 -2.77 9.58
C ALA A 157 -5.73 -3.02 8.72
N GLU A 158 -4.72 -2.16 8.86
CA GLU A 158 -3.39 -2.41 8.32
C GLU A 158 -2.77 -3.60 9.07
N ASN A 159 -2.66 -4.73 8.35
CA ASN A 159 -2.28 -6.00 8.92
C ASN A 159 -1.47 -6.80 7.88
N LEU A 160 -0.45 -7.53 8.33
CA LEU A 160 0.37 -8.41 7.50
C LEU A 160 -0.41 -9.60 6.93
N GLN A 161 -1.52 -10.00 7.53
CA GLN A 161 -2.40 -11.06 7.02
C GLN A 161 -3.03 -10.77 5.65
N ARG A 162 -2.95 -9.53 5.18
CA ARG A 162 -3.53 -9.11 3.88
C ARG A 162 -2.68 -9.48 2.69
N LEU A 163 -1.44 -9.85 2.93
CA LEU A 163 -0.45 -10.19 1.91
C LEU A 163 0.09 -11.59 2.19
N THR A 164 0.72 -12.19 1.19
CA THR A 164 1.34 -13.51 1.28
C THR A 164 2.86 -13.39 1.33
N TYR A 165 3.53 -14.31 2.01
CA TYR A 165 4.96 -14.32 2.22
C TYR A 165 5.57 -15.62 1.72
N ARG A 166 6.86 -15.58 1.34
CA ARG A 166 7.59 -16.74 0.82
C ARG A 166 8.97 -16.83 1.46
N PRO A 167 9.52 -18.05 1.58
CA PRO A 167 10.89 -18.22 2.00
C PRO A 167 11.87 -17.39 1.15
N GLY A 168 12.87 -16.79 1.81
CA GLY A 168 13.86 -15.92 1.15
C GLY A 168 13.37 -14.50 0.86
N GLU A 169 12.26 -14.07 1.47
CA GLU A 169 11.80 -12.67 1.47
C GLU A 169 12.17 -11.99 2.78
N ILE A 170 12.51 -10.69 2.71
CA ILE A 170 12.61 -9.79 3.85
C ILE A 170 11.55 -8.71 3.69
N VAL A 171 10.62 -8.67 4.63
CA VAL A 171 9.49 -7.74 4.64
C VAL A 171 9.86 -6.48 5.42
N LEU A 172 9.76 -5.31 4.79
CA LEU A 172 10.01 -4.01 5.42
C LEU A 172 8.67 -3.36 5.77
N GLY A 173 8.41 -3.17 7.06
CA GLY A 173 7.15 -2.61 7.56
C GLY A 173 7.32 -1.39 8.44
N ASP A 174 6.29 -0.53 8.47
CA ASP A 174 6.18 0.58 9.42
C ASP A 174 5.77 0.05 10.81
N ARG A 175 5.75 0.95 11.78
CA ARG A 175 5.42 0.70 13.18
C ARG A 175 4.03 0.07 13.38
N ILE A 176 3.08 0.33 12.51
CA ILE A 176 1.74 -0.23 12.62
C ILE A 176 1.72 -1.76 12.46
N TYR A 177 2.70 -2.30 11.73
CA TYR A 177 2.88 -3.73 11.50
C TYR A 177 3.61 -4.46 12.62
N ALA A 178 4.23 -3.73 13.57
CA ALA A 178 4.93 -4.30 14.72
C ALA A 178 3.92 -4.84 15.75
N ARG A 179 3.33 -5.98 15.45
CA ARG A 179 2.43 -6.75 16.32
C ARG A 179 2.87 -8.20 16.34
N ALA A 180 2.87 -8.84 17.52
CA ALA A 180 3.42 -10.19 17.71
C ALA A 180 2.89 -11.18 16.68
N HIS A 181 1.58 -11.34 16.60
CA HIS A 181 0.91 -12.22 15.68
C HIS A 181 1.23 -11.94 14.19
N ASN A 182 1.43 -10.67 13.78
CA ASN A 182 1.86 -10.35 12.44
C ASN A 182 3.27 -10.86 12.13
N LEU A 183 4.19 -10.67 13.08
CA LEU A 183 5.58 -11.08 12.93
C LEU A 183 5.71 -12.61 12.93
N GLN A 184 4.90 -13.29 13.72
CA GLN A 184 4.81 -14.75 13.73
C GLN A 184 4.30 -15.30 12.40
N LEU A 185 3.28 -14.66 11.80
CA LEU A 185 2.76 -15.03 10.48
C LEU A 185 3.87 -15.02 9.42
N VAL A 186 4.64 -13.93 9.35
CA VAL A 186 5.75 -13.81 8.40
C VAL A 186 6.79 -14.91 8.61
N LYS A 187 7.15 -15.18 9.87
CA LYS A 187 8.10 -16.25 10.20
C LYS A 187 7.56 -17.64 9.91
N ARG A 188 6.30 -17.90 10.20
CA ARG A 188 5.64 -19.18 9.88
C ARG A 188 5.65 -19.46 8.38
N ASP A 189 5.45 -18.43 7.55
CA ASP A 189 5.47 -18.55 6.10
C ASP A 189 6.92 -18.61 5.53
N GLY A 190 7.95 -18.67 6.41
CA GLY A 190 9.37 -18.84 6.05
C GLY A 190 10.07 -17.56 5.60
N ALA A 191 9.42 -16.41 5.70
CA ALA A 191 10.01 -15.11 5.40
C ALA A 191 10.65 -14.49 6.65
N ASP A 192 11.45 -13.44 6.44
CA ASP A 192 12.01 -12.58 7.47
C ASP A 192 11.45 -11.16 7.37
N PHE A 193 11.75 -10.35 8.37
CA PHE A 193 11.24 -8.98 8.41
C PHE A 193 12.23 -8.00 9.04
N ILE A 194 12.08 -6.74 8.69
CA ILE A 194 12.63 -5.59 9.39
C ILE A 194 11.47 -4.62 9.60
N VAL A 195 10.99 -4.50 10.84
CA VAL A 195 9.82 -3.69 11.16
C VAL A 195 10.19 -2.62 12.17
N ARG A 196 9.80 -1.38 11.90
CA ARG A 196 9.96 -0.32 12.88
C ARG A 196 9.03 -0.57 14.05
N THR A 197 9.51 -0.38 15.29
CA THR A 197 8.68 -0.48 16.48
C THR A 197 8.59 0.84 17.24
N GLY A 198 7.57 0.96 18.05
CA GLY A 198 7.40 2.03 19.04
C GLY A 198 7.54 1.50 20.45
N TRP A 199 7.69 2.38 21.43
CA TRP A 199 7.82 2.00 22.82
C TRP A 199 6.60 1.25 23.40
N ASN A 200 5.44 1.43 22.79
CA ASN A 200 4.16 0.83 23.18
C ASN A 200 3.55 -0.09 22.10
N SER A 201 4.30 -0.46 21.06
CA SER A 201 3.79 -1.30 19.96
C SER A 201 3.68 -2.75 20.37
N LEU A 202 4.65 -3.24 21.15
CA LEU A 202 4.81 -4.62 21.59
C LEU A 202 5.30 -4.65 23.04
N ARG A 203 4.88 -5.67 23.80
CA ARG A 203 5.50 -5.99 25.07
C ARG A 203 6.75 -6.82 24.81
N LEU A 204 7.90 -6.20 25.02
CA LEU A 204 9.19 -6.86 24.87
C LEU A 204 9.55 -7.56 26.20
N LYS A 205 10.21 -8.71 26.09
CA LYS A 205 10.79 -9.47 27.22
C LYS A 205 12.26 -9.74 26.95
N HIS A 206 13.02 -10.02 28.00
CA HIS A 206 14.34 -10.64 27.86
C HIS A 206 14.21 -12.06 27.28
N PRO A 207 15.27 -12.63 26.67
CA PRO A 207 15.23 -14.00 26.15
C PRO A 207 14.80 -15.04 27.20
N ASN A 208 15.12 -14.82 28.48
CA ASN A 208 14.70 -15.66 29.59
C ASN A 208 13.22 -15.49 30.00
N GLY A 209 12.46 -14.62 29.31
CA GLY A 209 11.05 -14.37 29.58
C GLY A 209 10.75 -13.30 30.64
N SER A 210 11.76 -12.75 31.32
CA SER A 210 11.56 -11.63 32.26
C SER A 210 11.18 -10.33 31.55
N ASP A 211 10.55 -9.40 32.28
CA ASP A 211 10.13 -8.12 31.74
C ASP A 211 11.34 -7.28 31.29
N PHE A 212 11.25 -6.70 30.09
CA PHE A 212 12.30 -5.90 29.49
C PHE A 212 12.04 -4.40 29.69
N ASP A 213 12.99 -3.71 30.36
CA ASP A 213 12.92 -2.25 30.47
C ASP A 213 13.55 -1.58 29.25
N LEU A 214 12.69 -1.23 28.30
CA LEU A 214 13.10 -0.53 27.08
C LEU A 214 13.78 0.81 27.38
N PHE A 215 13.25 1.61 28.34
CA PHE A 215 13.77 2.94 28.59
C PHE A 215 15.10 2.91 29.34
N ALA A 216 15.30 1.97 30.25
CA ALA A 216 16.62 1.75 30.83
C ALA A 216 17.65 1.39 29.77
N THR A 217 17.28 0.50 28.82
CA THR A 217 18.14 0.10 27.70
C THR A 217 18.49 1.31 26.80
N LEU A 218 17.48 2.13 26.44
CA LEU A 218 17.69 3.33 25.59
C LEU A 218 18.62 4.34 26.27
N ARG A 219 18.51 4.54 27.58
CA ARG A 219 19.36 5.45 28.34
C ARG A 219 20.79 4.93 28.51
N ALA A 220 20.93 3.61 28.72
CA ALA A 220 22.23 2.98 28.89
C ALA A 220 23.05 2.91 27.59
N GLN A 221 22.43 3.13 26.42
CA GLN A 221 23.13 3.09 25.15
C GLN A 221 24.19 4.19 25.04
N ALA A 222 25.45 3.80 25.00
CA ALA A 222 26.58 4.74 24.90
C ALA A 222 26.76 5.30 23.47
N GLY A 223 26.67 4.45 22.45
CA GLY A 223 26.89 4.81 21.06
C GLY A 223 25.66 5.30 20.30
N GLN A 224 25.85 5.61 19.04
CA GLN A 224 24.75 5.97 18.14
C GLN A 224 23.94 4.74 17.72
N GLU A 225 24.58 3.59 17.59
CA GLU A 225 23.99 2.30 17.27
C GLU A 225 24.05 1.37 18.47
N GLY A 226 22.99 0.60 18.69
CA GLY A 226 22.89 -0.43 19.71
C GLY A 226 22.06 -1.60 19.25
N GLU A 227 22.31 -2.77 19.83
CA GLU A 227 21.57 -3.98 19.56
C GLU A 227 21.37 -4.76 20.86
N VAL A 228 20.18 -5.33 21.03
CA VAL A 228 19.86 -6.22 22.15
C VAL A 228 18.92 -7.33 21.69
N ARG A 229 19.11 -8.54 22.24
CA ARG A 229 18.17 -9.64 22.03
C ARG A 229 16.96 -9.46 22.89
N VAL A 230 15.79 -9.64 22.28
CA VAL A 230 14.49 -9.55 22.94
C VAL A 230 13.60 -10.71 22.53
N ARG A 231 12.59 -10.98 23.33
CA ARG A 231 11.57 -11.96 23.06
C ARG A 231 10.21 -11.27 22.96
N VAL A 232 9.36 -11.74 22.06
CA VAL A 232 7.97 -11.30 21.89
C VAL A 232 7.05 -12.51 21.94
N ASP A 233 6.08 -12.48 22.83
CA ASP A 233 5.05 -13.53 23.00
C ASP A 233 3.72 -13.02 22.41
N ASP A 234 2.89 -13.93 21.88
CA ASP A 234 1.58 -13.62 21.26
C ASP A 234 0.39 -13.81 22.24
N GLY A 235 0.61 -13.61 23.51
CA GLY A 235 -0.44 -13.72 24.53
C GLY A 235 -0.37 -15.03 25.37
N PRO A 236 -1.35 -15.28 26.25
CA PRO A 236 -1.40 -16.47 27.08
C PRO A 236 -1.86 -17.69 26.26
N GLY A 237 -1.06 -18.72 26.18
CA GLY A 237 -1.28 -19.98 25.48
C GLY A 237 0.01 -20.61 24.97
N GLU A 238 -0.06 -21.71 24.24
CA GLU A 238 1.07 -22.32 23.52
C GLU A 238 1.54 -21.45 22.35
N SER A 239 1.89 -20.24 22.64
CA SER A 239 2.39 -19.26 21.70
C SER A 239 3.85 -19.52 21.43
N THR A 240 4.20 -19.68 20.18
CA THR A 240 5.59 -19.71 19.74
C THR A 240 6.20 -18.33 19.99
N ALA A 241 6.98 -18.22 21.06
CA ALA A 241 7.72 -17.00 21.31
C ALA A 241 8.70 -16.72 20.18
N LEU A 242 8.76 -15.48 19.73
CA LEU A 242 9.75 -15.04 18.74
C LEU A 242 10.94 -14.43 19.47
N GLU A 243 12.12 -15.01 19.24
CA GLU A 243 13.39 -14.38 19.60
C GLU A 243 13.78 -13.41 18.48
N LEU A 244 13.99 -12.16 18.86
CA LEU A 244 14.23 -11.06 17.92
C LEU A 244 15.45 -10.25 18.36
N ARG A 245 15.96 -9.50 17.41
CA ARG A 245 16.96 -8.45 17.63
C ARG A 245 16.25 -7.11 17.62
N LEU A 246 16.41 -6.33 18.68
CA LEU A 246 16.04 -4.93 18.75
C LEU A 246 17.26 -4.09 18.39
N ILE A 247 17.23 -3.47 17.21
CA ILE A 247 18.27 -2.57 16.73
C ILE A 247 17.83 -1.16 17.04
N ILE A 248 18.71 -0.39 17.68
CA ILE A 248 18.44 0.94 18.18
C ILE A 248 19.40 1.91 17.52
N TRP A 249 18.88 2.95 16.88
CA TRP A 249 19.65 4.03 16.33
C TRP A 249 19.30 5.32 17.06
N ARG A 250 20.28 5.96 17.73
CA ARG A 250 20.12 7.27 18.36
C ARG A 250 20.22 8.35 17.30
N LYS A 251 19.18 9.17 17.20
CA LYS A 251 19.13 10.33 16.28
C LYS A 251 20.08 11.43 16.75
N THR A 252 20.50 12.31 15.84
CA THR A 252 21.18 13.54 16.23
C THR A 252 20.24 14.44 17.06
N PRO A 253 20.78 15.34 17.88
CA PRO A 253 19.95 16.27 18.66
C PRO A 253 18.94 17.03 17.81
N GLU A 254 19.34 17.50 16.62
CA GLU A 254 18.49 18.26 15.69
C GLU A 254 17.36 17.40 15.12
N GLN A 255 17.66 16.14 14.79
CA GLN A 255 16.64 15.18 14.32
C GLN A 255 15.65 14.83 15.43
N ALA A 256 16.14 14.65 16.64
CA ALA A 256 15.32 14.35 17.80
C ALA A 256 14.37 15.52 18.13
N GLU A 257 14.90 16.75 18.15
CA GLU A 257 14.10 17.94 18.38
C GLU A 257 13.02 18.15 17.31
N THR A 258 13.36 17.94 16.05
CA THR A 258 12.40 18.04 14.93
C THR A 258 11.26 17.05 15.12
N GLU A 259 11.56 15.82 15.49
CA GLU A 259 10.53 14.78 15.71
C GLU A 259 9.68 15.07 16.95
N GLN A 260 10.27 15.56 18.03
CA GLN A 260 9.55 15.98 19.23
C GLN A 260 8.61 17.16 18.93
N LYS A 261 9.08 18.18 18.20
CA LYS A 261 8.24 19.29 17.75
C LYS A 261 7.05 18.81 16.91
N ARG A 262 7.28 17.81 16.03
CA ARG A 262 6.22 17.19 15.22
C ARG A 262 5.18 16.49 16.10
N LEU A 263 5.60 15.71 17.11
CA LEU A 263 4.71 15.06 18.06
C LEU A 263 3.85 16.06 18.83
N LEU A 264 4.48 17.10 19.39
CA LEU A 264 3.77 18.15 20.13
C LEU A 264 2.77 18.90 19.25
N LYS A 265 3.15 19.25 18.01
CA LYS A 265 2.26 19.89 17.04
C LYS A 265 1.04 19.02 16.71
N ASN A 266 1.25 17.72 16.49
CA ASN A 266 0.17 16.79 16.19
C ASN A 266 -0.76 16.58 17.38
N ALA A 267 -0.23 16.51 18.59
CA ALA A 267 -1.02 16.42 19.81
C ALA A 267 -1.87 17.67 20.03
N LYS A 268 -1.28 18.86 19.84
CA LYS A 268 -2.03 20.13 19.90
C LYS A 268 -3.18 20.17 18.88
N LYS A 269 -2.94 19.71 17.64
CA LYS A 269 -3.98 19.63 16.59
C LYS A 269 -5.13 18.69 16.98
N ARG A 270 -4.83 17.63 17.75
CA ARG A 270 -5.82 16.62 18.19
C ARG A 270 -6.44 16.93 19.56
N GLY A 271 -6.00 18.01 20.24
CA GLY A 271 -6.45 18.32 21.60
C GLY A 271 -5.98 17.30 22.65
N THR A 272 -4.87 16.58 22.41
CA THR A 272 -4.35 15.52 23.30
C THR A 272 -3.03 15.93 23.93
N LYS A 273 -2.71 15.36 25.11
CA LYS A 273 -1.38 15.50 25.74
C LYS A 273 -0.43 14.44 25.21
N VAL A 274 0.84 14.79 25.05
CA VAL A 274 1.90 13.84 24.67
C VAL A 274 2.42 13.15 25.92
N ASP A 275 2.47 11.82 25.91
CA ASP A 275 3.15 11.04 26.94
C ASP A 275 4.65 11.36 26.93
N PRO A 276 5.29 11.71 28.08
CA PRO A 276 6.72 11.98 28.17
C PRO A 276 7.59 10.88 27.57
N ARG A 277 7.18 9.61 27.69
CA ARG A 277 7.86 8.46 27.09
C ARG A 277 7.89 8.54 25.57
N SER A 278 6.85 9.10 24.93
CA SER A 278 6.83 9.32 23.48
C SER A 278 7.87 10.35 23.04
N LEU A 279 8.10 11.39 23.85
CA LEU A 279 9.14 12.39 23.59
C LEU A 279 10.55 11.82 23.78
N GLU A 280 10.73 10.94 24.78
CA GLU A 280 12.00 10.24 24.98
C GLU A 280 12.27 9.26 23.84
N ALA A 281 11.30 8.39 23.48
CA ALA A 281 11.42 7.43 22.39
C ALA A 281 11.61 8.11 21.01
N ALA A 282 11.16 9.35 20.83
CA ALA A 282 11.36 10.13 19.61
C ALA A 282 12.83 10.39 19.26
N LYS A 283 13.73 10.28 20.25
CA LYS A 283 15.18 10.40 20.07
C LYS A 283 15.80 9.20 19.35
N TYR A 284 15.05 8.12 19.18
CA TYR A 284 15.55 6.86 18.63
C TYR A 284 14.75 6.39 17.42
N VAL A 285 15.38 5.57 16.58
CA VAL A 285 14.74 4.66 15.63
C VAL A 285 14.96 3.27 16.19
N MET A 286 13.89 2.51 16.32
CA MET A 286 13.92 1.15 16.84
C MET A 286 13.38 0.21 15.77
N LEU A 287 14.17 -0.82 15.44
CA LEU A 287 13.81 -1.85 14.46
C LEU A 287 13.81 -3.22 15.14
N LEU A 288 12.82 -4.03 14.80
CA LEU A 288 12.77 -5.44 15.16
C LEU A 288 13.04 -6.30 13.93
N THR A 289 13.85 -7.32 14.10
CA THR A 289 14.17 -8.30 13.06
C THR A 289 14.47 -9.68 13.65
N ALA A 290 14.20 -10.74 12.88
CA ALA A 290 14.64 -12.10 13.19
C ALA A 290 15.88 -12.52 12.35
N LEU A 291 16.40 -11.64 11.50
CA LEU A 291 17.57 -11.90 10.69
C LEU A 291 18.81 -12.22 11.56
N PRO A 292 19.63 -13.21 11.20
CA PRO A 292 20.83 -13.56 11.95
C PRO A 292 21.87 -12.43 11.90
N ALA A 293 22.56 -12.19 13.02
CA ALA A 293 23.48 -11.05 13.18
C ALA A 293 24.77 -11.17 12.37
N ASP A 294 25.23 -12.39 12.16
CA ASP A 294 26.42 -12.72 11.36
C ASP A 294 26.24 -12.41 9.87
N ALA A 295 25.05 -12.72 9.34
CA ALA A 295 24.71 -12.44 7.94
C ALA A 295 24.18 -11.01 7.74
N PHE A 296 23.57 -10.39 8.76
CA PHE A 296 22.98 -9.05 8.72
C PHE A 296 23.38 -8.24 9.95
N PRO A 297 24.56 -7.64 9.97
CA PRO A 297 24.95 -6.70 11.02
C PRO A 297 23.92 -5.56 11.20
N ALA A 298 23.87 -4.94 12.36
CA ALA A 298 22.89 -3.89 12.65
C ALA A 298 22.94 -2.71 11.65
N CYS A 299 24.13 -2.32 11.20
CA CYS A 299 24.31 -1.29 10.17
C CYS A 299 23.63 -1.66 8.84
N ASP A 300 23.69 -2.94 8.43
CA ASP A 300 23.04 -3.41 7.20
C ASP A 300 21.51 -3.43 7.35
N VAL A 301 21.00 -3.87 8.49
CA VAL A 301 19.54 -3.81 8.79
C VAL A 301 19.05 -2.37 8.74
N LEU A 302 19.78 -1.42 9.29
CA LEU A 302 19.47 0.01 9.23
C LEU A 302 19.54 0.55 7.80
N ALA A 303 20.51 0.12 7.00
CA ALA A 303 20.66 0.50 5.59
C ALA A 303 19.52 -0.05 4.74
N ILE A 304 19.18 -1.34 4.91
CA ILE A 304 18.06 -1.99 4.20
C ILE A 304 16.74 -1.28 4.56
N TYR A 305 16.49 -0.99 5.83
CA TYR A 305 15.23 -0.35 6.24
C TYR A 305 15.03 1.04 5.61
N ARG A 306 16.10 1.73 5.25
CA ARG A 306 16.00 3.03 4.55
C ARG A 306 15.31 2.93 3.20
N PHE A 307 15.35 1.78 2.54
CA PHE A 307 14.65 1.59 1.25
C PHE A 307 13.12 1.52 1.40
N ARG A 308 12.58 1.31 2.59
CA ARG A 308 11.13 1.30 2.82
C ARG A 308 10.40 2.52 2.24
N TRP A 309 11.04 3.70 2.23
CA TRP A 309 10.42 4.91 1.72
C TRP A 309 10.01 4.83 0.23
N GLN A 310 10.57 3.89 -0.55
CA GLN A 310 10.25 3.74 -1.97
C GLN A 310 8.76 3.38 -2.19
N ILE A 311 8.12 2.68 -1.24
CA ILE A 311 6.68 2.41 -1.32
C ILE A 311 5.84 3.70 -1.22
N GLU A 312 6.33 4.71 -0.49
CA GLU A 312 5.65 6.01 -0.42
C GLU A 312 5.66 6.72 -1.78
N LEU A 313 6.74 6.54 -2.57
CA LEU A 313 6.80 7.03 -3.96
C LEU A 313 5.86 6.23 -4.87
N ALA A 314 5.73 4.92 -4.68
CA ALA A 314 4.77 4.11 -5.42
C ALA A 314 3.33 4.60 -5.16
N PHE A 315 2.96 4.85 -3.90
CA PHE A 315 1.66 5.45 -3.58
C PHE A 315 1.48 6.85 -4.17
N LYS A 316 2.53 7.66 -4.17
CA LYS A 316 2.47 8.97 -4.81
C LYS A 316 2.20 8.84 -6.31
N ARG A 317 2.87 7.91 -7.00
CA ARG A 317 2.58 7.61 -8.42
C ARG A 317 1.16 7.12 -8.62
N MET A 318 0.68 6.16 -7.81
CA MET A 318 -0.69 5.66 -7.90
C MET A 318 -1.73 6.78 -7.73
N LYS A 319 -1.53 7.69 -6.80
CA LYS A 319 -2.44 8.82 -6.57
C LYS A 319 -2.34 9.87 -7.66
N SER A 320 -1.12 10.31 -8.02
CA SER A 320 -0.93 11.40 -8.99
C SER A 320 -1.13 10.97 -10.44
N LEU A 321 -0.73 9.75 -10.83
CA LEU A 321 -0.85 9.26 -12.21
C LEU A 321 -2.13 8.49 -12.45
N ALA A 322 -2.51 7.61 -11.51
CA ALA A 322 -3.75 6.84 -11.64
C ALA A 322 -4.95 7.52 -10.95
N GLY A 323 -4.79 8.63 -10.24
CA GLY A 323 -5.87 9.35 -9.56
C GLY A 323 -6.66 8.49 -8.58
N LEU A 324 -6.00 7.58 -7.85
CA LEU A 324 -6.67 6.65 -6.94
C LEU A 324 -7.38 7.34 -5.76
N ASP A 325 -7.05 8.59 -5.46
CA ASP A 325 -7.71 9.43 -4.46
C ASP A 325 -8.91 10.23 -5.01
N GLU A 326 -9.18 10.16 -6.32
CA GLU A 326 -10.28 10.84 -7.00
C GLU A 326 -11.52 9.96 -7.16
N LEU A 327 -11.80 9.08 -6.20
CA LEU A 327 -12.91 8.13 -6.27
C LEU A 327 -14.24 8.86 -6.52
N ALA A 328 -14.87 8.60 -7.68
CA ALA A 328 -16.11 9.27 -8.06
C ALA A 328 -17.39 8.54 -7.63
N ALA A 329 -17.28 7.24 -7.28
CA ALA A 329 -18.43 6.39 -6.99
C ALA A 329 -18.75 6.32 -5.48
N LYS A 330 -20.04 6.38 -5.15
CA LYS A 330 -20.54 6.20 -3.77
C LYS A 330 -21.06 4.78 -3.51
N GLU A 331 -21.60 4.14 -4.54
CA GLU A 331 -22.07 2.76 -4.44
C GLU A 331 -20.87 1.81 -4.31
N PRO A 332 -20.83 0.91 -3.30
CA PRO A 332 -19.63 0.12 -2.98
C PRO A 332 -19.10 -0.74 -4.12
N ALA A 333 -19.97 -1.47 -4.83
CA ALA A 333 -19.53 -2.34 -5.92
C ALA A 333 -19.06 -1.53 -7.14
N LEU A 334 -19.68 -0.37 -7.40
CA LEU A 334 -19.23 0.54 -8.44
C LEU A 334 -17.88 1.18 -8.09
N ALA A 335 -17.67 1.50 -6.81
CA ALA A 335 -16.39 1.99 -6.29
C ALA A 335 -15.28 0.96 -6.46
N GLN A 336 -15.55 -0.31 -6.16
CA GLN A 336 -14.61 -1.40 -6.41
C GLN A 336 -14.28 -1.54 -7.91
N ALA A 337 -15.29 -1.55 -8.78
CA ALA A 337 -15.08 -1.61 -10.22
C ALA A 337 -14.21 -0.45 -10.72
N TRP A 338 -14.46 0.76 -10.22
CA TRP A 338 -13.68 1.94 -10.54
C TRP A 338 -12.22 1.82 -10.07
N LEU A 339 -12.00 1.37 -8.83
CA LEU A 339 -10.66 1.17 -8.26
C LEU A 339 -9.89 0.10 -9.01
N TYR A 340 -10.49 -1.05 -9.30
CA TYR A 340 -9.83 -2.11 -10.06
C TYR A 340 -9.51 -1.68 -11.50
N ALA A 341 -10.40 -0.95 -12.17
CA ALA A 341 -10.11 -0.42 -13.50
C ALA A 341 -8.92 0.55 -13.51
N ARG A 342 -8.79 1.40 -12.49
CA ARG A 342 -7.62 2.27 -12.30
C ARG A 342 -6.36 1.49 -12.02
N LEU A 343 -6.43 0.47 -11.19
CA LEU A 343 -5.29 -0.41 -10.92
C LEU A 343 -4.84 -1.18 -12.16
N ILE A 344 -5.77 -1.69 -12.98
CA ILE A 344 -5.44 -2.32 -14.26
C ILE A 344 -4.70 -1.34 -15.16
N ALA A 345 -5.23 -0.13 -15.33
CA ALA A 345 -4.59 0.90 -16.15
C ALA A 345 -3.21 1.28 -15.62
N PHE A 346 -3.05 1.42 -14.31
CA PHE A 346 -1.76 1.72 -13.67
C PHE A 346 -0.75 0.60 -13.86
N LEU A 347 -1.12 -0.65 -13.61
CA LEU A 347 -0.22 -1.81 -13.72
C LEU A 347 0.25 -2.01 -15.16
N ILE A 348 -0.63 -1.84 -16.15
CA ILE A 348 -0.27 -1.90 -17.57
C ILE A 348 0.66 -0.74 -17.94
N ALA A 349 0.39 0.47 -17.47
CA ALA A 349 1.27 1.61 -17.70
C ALA A 349 2.67 1.42 -17.09
N GLU A 350 2.78 0.84 -15.90
CA GLU A 350 4.07 0.50 -15.27
C GLU A 350 4.81 -0.58 -16.08
N GLN A 351 4.11 -1.58 -16.63
CA GLN A 351 4.72 -2.60 -17.51
C GLN A 351 5.27 -1.97 -18.80
N ILE A 352 4.49 -1.11 -19.44
CA ILE A 352 4.92 -0.40 -20.67
C ILE A 352 6.14 0.49 -20.36
N ALA A 353 6.10 1.24 -19.26
CA ALA A 353 7.21 2.10 -18.85
C ALA A 353 8.49 1.30 -18.54
N GLY A 354 8.35 0.13 -17.92
CA GLY A 354 9.49 -0.76 -17.60
C GLY A 354 10.12 -1.43 -18.84
N GLN A 355 9.43 -1.46 -19.97
CA GLN A 355 9.94 -2.00 -21.25
C GLN A 355 10.70 -0.95 -22.08
N VAL A 356 10.53 0.34 -21.77
CA VAL A 356 11.27 1.41 -22.44
C VAL A 356 12.72 1.34 -21.93
N PRO A 357 13.72 1.10 -22.81
CA PRO A 357 15.13 1.15 -22.40
C PRO A 357 15.39 2.50 -21.77
N GLU A 358 16.08 2.53 -20.63
CA GLU A 358 16.59 3.79 -20.08
C GLU A 358 17.47 4.45 -21.15
N SER A 359 16.88 5.33 -21.94
CA SER A 359 17.64 6.30 -22.72
C SER A 359 18.21 7.28 -21.71
N SER A 360 19.34 6.90 -21.10
CA SER A 360 20.15 7.83 -20.33
C SER A 360 20.42 9.03 -21.25
N PRO A 361 20.00 10.25 -20.93
CA PRO A 361 20.50 11.42 -21.64
C PRO A 361 22.02 11.34 -21.47
N SER A 362 22.75 11.24 -22.58
CA SER A 362 24.21 11.26 -22.62
C SER A 362 24.67 12.38 -21.71
N ALA A 363 25.43 12.04 -20.65
CA ALA A 363 25.88 13.00 -19.68
C ALA A 363 26.59 14.17 -20.42
N PRO A 364 26.15 15.42 -20.25
CA PRO A 364 26.90 16.56 -20.77
C PRO A 364 28.30 16.49 -20.13
N GLY A 365 29.31 16.67 -20.99
CA GLY A 365 30.71 16.49 -20.66
C GLY A 365 31.10 17.07 -19.31
N LYS A 366 32.03 16.39 -18.64
CA LYS A 366 32.56 16.65 -17.30
C LYS A 366 32.77 18.15 -17.02
N ALA A 367 31.73 18.85 -16.60
CA ALA A 367 31.88 20.11 -15.91
C ALA A 367 32.33 19.77 -14.47
N ARG A 368 33.49 20.28 -14.11
CA ARG A 368 34.14 20.14 -12.81
C ARG A 368 33.17 20.54 -11.70
N ILE A 369 32.48 19.58 -11.09
CA ILE A 369 31.59 19.81 -9.95
C ILE A 369 32.49 20.17 -8.77
N LYS A 370 32.50 21.44 -8.39
CA LYS A 370 32.96 21.87 -7.08
C LYS A 370 32.19 21.08 -6.04
N GLN A 371 32.89 20.31 -5.22
CA GLN A 371 32.30 19.58 -4.09
C GLN A 371 31.50 20.56 -3.23
N LYS A 372 30.17 20.49 -3.31
CA LYS A 372 29.29 21.08 -2.29
C LYS A 372 29.27 20.17 -1.08
N PRO A 373 29.18 20.74 0.12
CA PRO A 373 29.35 20.00 1.37
C PRO A 373 28.27 18.91 1.51
N ARG A 374 28.67 17.80 2.13
CA ARG A 374 27.88 16.61 2.48
C ARG A 374 26.41 16.92 2.71
N ALA A 375 25.56 16.24 1.95
CA ALA A 375 24.12 16.29 2.13
C ALA A 375 23.76 16.03 3.61
N LYS A 376 22.98 16.95 4.17
CA LYS A 376 22.43 16.82 5.52
C LYS A 376 21.60 15.52 5.60
N PRO A 377 21.75 14.73 6.67
CA PRO A 377 20.92 13.54 6.83
C PRO A 377 19.46 13.95 7.00
N PHE A 378 18.67 13.24 6.27
CA PHE A 378 17.26 13.12 6.10
C PHE A 378 16.37 13.80 7.16
N ALA A 379 15.85 14.98 6.86
CA ALA A 379 14.63 15.49 7.44
C ALA A 379 13.46 14.93 6.61
N LEU A 380 12.52 14.23 7.24
CA LEU A 380 11.26 13.85 6.66
C LEU A 380 10.52 15.11 6.17
N ALA A 381 10.64 15.43 4.88
CA ALA A 381 9.85 16.48 4.26
C ALA A 381 8.40 15.97 4.18
N HIS A 382 7.57 16.41 5.10
CA HIS A 382 6.13 16.37 4.93
C HIS A 382 5.74 17.54 4.03
N ASP A 383 5.26 17.19 2.85
CA ASP A 383 4.62 18.10 1.92
C ASP A 383 3.39 18.76 2.59
N LYS A 384 3.37 20.09 2.57
CA LYS A 384 2.40 20.95 3.29
C LYS A 384 1.15 21.25 2.46
N ASN A 385 0.76 20.46 1.47
CA ASN A 385 -0.41 20.72 0.64
C ASN A 385 -1.35 19.51 0.55
N GLY A 386 -2.02 19.22 1.68
CA GLY A 386 -3.30 18.49 1.63
C GLY A 386 -4.45 19.51 1.64
N PRO A 387 -5.56 19.28 0.92
CA PRO A 387 -6.66 20.23 0.86
C PRO A 387 -7.26 20.48 2.24
N HIS A 388 -7.32 21.75 2.63
CA HIS A 388 -8.02 22.24 3.82
C HIS A 388 -9.51 21.97 3.71
N CYS A 389 -10.04 20.98 4.42
CA CYS A 389 -11.43 20.97 4.80
C CYS A 389 -11.64 21.91 5.98
N ASN A 390 -12.32 23.00 5.73
CA ASN A 390 -12.69 24.02 6.71
C ASN A 390 -13.89 23.53 7.55
N PRO A 391 -13.84 23.47 8.89
CA PRO A 391 -14.96 23.09 9.72
C PRO A 391 -15.68 24.35 10.23
N ARG A 392 -16.81 24.72 9.63
CA ARG A 392 -17.84 25.56 10.29
C ARG A 392 -19.19 25.36 9.58
N HIS A 393 -20.11 24.61 10.18
CA HIS A 393 -21.44 25.10 10.55
C HIS A 393 -22.18 24.00 11.33
N HIS A 394 -22.50 24.31 12.57
CA HIS A 394 -23.41 23.55 13.40
C HIS A 394 -24.85 23.76 12.88
N SER A 395 -25.61 22.67 12.74
CA SER A 395 -27.05 22.67 12.94
C SER A 395 -27.46 21.30 13.49
N ARG A 396 -28.00 21.31 14.69
CA ARG A 396 -28.61 20.18 15.39
C ARG A 396 -29.90 19.81 14.69
N ILE A 397 -30.07 18.57 14.29
CA ILE A 397 -31.41 17.95 14.20
C ILE A 397 -31.24 16.52 14.76
N ALA A 398 -32.03 16.24 15.79
CA ALA A 398 -32.21 14.94 16.40
C ALA A 398 -33.19 14.12 15.57
N VAL A 399 -32.86 12.89 15.22
CA VAL A 399 -33.85 11.90 14.76
C VAL A 399 -33.49 10.50 15.29
N ALA A 400 -34.54 9.84 15.70
CA ALA A 400 -34.73 8.64 16.48
C ALA A 400 -33.96 7.37 16.01
N ARG A 401 -33.63 6.53 17.01
CA ARG A 401 -33.15 5.17 16.91
C ARG A 401 -34.20 4.24 16.28
N HIS A 402 -33.77 3.48 15.25
CA HIS A 402 -34.38 2.18 14.99
C HIS A 402 -33.25 1.17 14.76
N SER A 403 -33.23 0.20 15.64
CA SER A 403 -32.30 -0.95 15.65
C SER A 403 -32.76 -1.99 14.62
N ARG A 404 -31.92 -2.30 13.64
CA ARG A 404 -31.93 -3.59 12.94
C ARG A 404 -30.49 -4.05 12.75
N ARG A 405 -30.21 -5.26 13.27
CA ARG A 405 -28.95 -6.00 13.03
C ARG A 405 -28.93 -6.45 11.57
N PRO A 406 -27.82 -6.34 10.86
CA PRO A 406 -27.59 -7.11 9.64
C PRO A 406 -26.79 -8.37 9.94
N GLU A 407 -27.18 -9.42 9.29
CA GLU A 407 -26.60 -10.77 9.30
C GLU A 407 -25.18 -10.79 8.74
N ALA A 408 -24.39 -11.73 9.24
CA ALA A 408 -23.00 -11.96 8.86
C ALA A 408 -22.90 -12.53 7.43
N ILE A 409 -22.06 -11.92 6.61
CA ILE A 409 -21.67 -12.45 5.29
C ILE A 409 -20.46 -13.39 5.49
N PRO A 410 -20.45 -14.60 4.92
CA PRO A 410 -19.35 -15.55 5.08
C PRO A 410 -18.09 -15.10 4.35
N SER A 411 -16.96 -15.23 5.04
CA SER A 411 -15.62 -15.05 4.50
C SER A 411 -15.29 -16.20 3.53
N VAL A 412 -15.02 -15.88 2.28
CA VAL A 412 -14.42 -16.81 1.32
C VAL A 412 -12.91 -16.72 1.48
N SER A 413 -12.33 -17.79 2.01
CA SER A 413 -10.88 -18.05 2.00
C SER A 413 -10.49 -18.59 0.61
N MET A 414 -9.46 -18.03 0.00
CA MET A 414 -8.56 -18.64 -0.95
C MET A 414 -7.13 -18.53 -0.43
#